data_e41cd9f31a11755d5d4b3592f2c3d55a
#
_entry.id   e41cd9f31a11755d5d4b3592f2c3d55a
#
_cell.length_a   1.000
_cell.length_b   1.000
_cell.length_c   1.000
_cell.angle_alpha   90.00
_cell.angle_beta   90.00
_cell.angle_gamma   90.00
#
_symmetry.space_group_name_H-M   'P 1'
#
loop_
_entity.id
_entity.type
_entity.pdbx_description
1 polymer ?
#
loop_
_entity_poly.entity_id
_entity_poly.type
_entity_poly.pdbx_seq_one_letter_code
_entity_poly.pdbx_strand_id
1 'polypeptide(L)'
;MLLEMQLFLCLLINLEESKIMNWKCKHTWKRARINTSWCLLGCSIGDFSTILYFQNVQHDWGTFEIMSLAIFNGLLTSVILETLILIKQMDFKTALKTAFGMSFISMVGMEVSMNITDIILTGGAMITWWATPIMLFMGFITPLPYNYWKLKKYNKSCH
;
A
#
# COMPACT_ATOMS: atom_id res chain seq x y z
N MET A 1 -28.15 7.53 20.48
CA MET A 1 -28.05 6.40 21.44
C MET A 1 -28.00 5.03 20.73
N LEU A 2 -28.96 4.67 19.87
CA LEU A 2 -28.93 3.38 19.14
C LEU A 2 -27.79 3.29 18.08
N LEU A 3 -27.45 4.38 17.41
CA LEU A 3 -26.37 4.42 16.42
C LEU A 3 -24.98 4.28 17.04
N GLU A 4 -24.77 4.90 18.19
CA GLU A 4 -23.54 4.79 19.00
C GLU A 4 -23.34 3.35 19.52
N MET A 5 -24.45 2.71 19.91
CA MET A 5 -24.40 1.33 20.40
C MET A 5 -24.12 0.33 19.27
N GLN A 6 -24.63 0.59 18.04
CA GLN A 6 -24.29 -0.22 16.86
C GLN A 6 -22.83 -0.05 16.43
N LEU A 7 -22.30 1.17 16.50
CA LEU A 7 -20.88 1.43 16.20
C LEU A 7 -19.97 0.74 17.22
N PHE A 8 -20.34 0.81 18.51
CA PHE A 8 -19.58 0.17 19.58
C PHE A 8 -19.65 -1.36 19.50
N LEU A 9 -20.82 -1.92 19.16
CA LEU A 9 -20.99 -3.35 18.94
C LEU A 9 -20.18 -3.84 17.71
N CYS A 10 -20.18 -3.05 16.63
CA CYS A 10 -19.39 -3.34 15.43
C CYS A 10 -17.88 -3.29 15.73
N LEU A 11 -17.45 -2.35 16.59
CA LEU A 11 -16.06 -2.25 17.06
C LEU A 11 -15.69 -3.45 17.95
N LEU A 12 -16.54 -3.85 18.86
CA LEU A 12 -16.35 -5.02 19.72
C LEU A 12 -16.32 -6.34 18.93
N ILE A 13 -17.19 -6.50 17.94
CA ILE A 13 -17.20 -7.68 17.05
C ILE A 13 -15.89 -7.72 16.23
N ASN A 14 -15.41 -6.58 15.73
CA ASN A 14 -14.13 -6.52 15.04
C ASN A 14 -12.93 -6.81 15.95
N LEU A 15 -13.01 -6.46 17.24
CA LEU A 15 -11.97 -6.78 18.23
C LEU A 15 -12.00 -8.27 18.63
N GLU A 16 -13.17 -8.90 18.71
CA GLU A 16 -13.29 -10.34 18.96
C GLU A 16 -12.84 -11.17 17.76
N GLU A 17 -13.20 -10.77 16.53
CA GLU A 17 -12.68 -11.42 15.32
C GLU A 17 -11.15 -11.36 15.22
N SER A 18 -10.52 -10.29 15.70
CA SER A 18 -9.05 -10.18 15.74
C SER A 18 -8.42 -11.18 16.74
N LYS A 19 -9.14 -11.57 17.78
CA LYS A 19 -8.66 -12.48 18.84
C LYS A 19 -8.61 -13.95 18.41
N ILE A 20 -9.38 -14.34 17.37
CA ILE A 20 -9.45 -15.72 16.84
C ILE A 20 -8.63 -15.87 15.55
N MET A 21 -7.95 -14.83 15.09
CA MET A 21 -7.23 -14.83 13.84
C MET A 21 -5.96 -15.69 13.92
N ASN A 22 -5.99 -16.81 13.21
CA ASN A 22 -4.83 -17.72 13.13
C ASN A 22 -3.76 -17.13 12.17
N TRP A 23 -2.75 -16.48 12.73
CA TRP A 23 -1.62 -15.89 12.01
C TRP A 23 -0.63 -16.92 11.43
N LYS A 24 -0.86 -18.22 11.63
CA LYS A 24 0.06 -19.30 11.24
C LYS A 24 -0.19 -19.86 9.83
N CYS A 25 -1.15 -19.34 9.07
CA CYS A 25 -1.47 -19.86 7.73
C CYS A 25 -0.40 -19.44 6.71
N LYS A 26 0.49 -20.36 6.35
CA LYS A 26 1.57 -20.14 5.36
C LYS A 26 1.06 -19.73 3.98
N HIS A 27 -0.08 -20.28 3.55
CA HIS A 27 -0.67 -19.95 2.25
C HIS A 27 -1.15 -18.50 2.18
N THR A 28 -1.79 -18.00 3.24
CA THR A 28 -2.22 -16.60 3.33
C THR A 28 -1.02 -15.66 3.33
N TRP A 29 0.04 -15.99 4.04
CA TRP A 29 1.29 -15.21 4.04
C TRP A 29 1.94 -15.16 2.66
N LYS A 30 1.96 -16.28 1.93
CA LYS A 30 2.48 -16.31 0.55
C LYS A 30 1.67 -15.39 -0.37
N ARG A 31 0.34 -15.43 -0.30
CA ARG A 31 -0.53 -14.55 -1.09
C ARG A 31 -0.39 -13.07 -0.69
N ALA A 32 -0.34 -12.79 0.61
CA ALA A 32 -0.12 -11.43 1.10
C ALA A 32 1.20 -10.84 0.55
N ARG A 33 2.30 -11.60 0.62
CA ARG A 33 3.61 -11.17 0.09
C ARG A 33 3.57 -10.91 -1.42
N ILE A 34 2.95 -11.79 -2.20
CA ILE A 34 2.84 -11.61 -3.66
C ILE A 34 2.04 -10.35 -3.98
N ASN A 35 0.88 -10.16 -3.34
CA ASN A 35 0.07 -8.96 -3.56
C ASN A 35 0.81 -7.67 -3.16
N THR A 36 1.48 -7.69 -2.01
CA THR A 36 2.28 -6.56 -1.53
C THR A 36 3.43 -6.25 -2.48
N SER A 37 4.08 -7.27 -3.07
CA SER A 37 5.16 -7.08 -4.06
C SER A 37 4.65 -6.39 -5.33
N TRP A 38 3.50 -6.79 -5.88
CA TRP A 38 2.92 -6.15 -7.06
C TRP A 38 2.51 -4.70 -6.77
N CYS A 39 1.92 -4.46 -5.61
CA CYS A 39 1.57 -3.12 -5.15
C CYS A 39 2.84 -2.25 -5.00
N LEU A 40 3.89 -2.78 -4.38
CA LEU A 40 5.17 -2.08 -4.20
C LEU A 40 5.81 -1.72 -5.55
N LEU A 41 5.79 -2.61 -6.52
CA LEU A 41 6.29 -2.32 -7.88
C LEU A 41 5.53 -1.15 -8.51
N GLY A 42 4.20 -1.17 -8.43
CA GLY A 42 3.37 -0.08 -8.94
C GLY A 42 3.67 1.26 -8.28
N CYS A 43 3.70 1.28 -6.96
CA CYS A 43 4.02 2.45 -6.14
C CYS A 43 5.42 2.99 -6.47
N SER A 44 6.42 2.12 -6.48
CA SER A 44 7.82 2.52 -6.73
C SER A 44 8.03 3.14 -8.11
N ILE A 45 7.33 2.66 -9.14
CA ILE A 45 7.44 3.23 -10.49
C ILE A 45 6.98 4.69 -10.49
N GLY A 46 5.83 5.01 -9.89
CA GLY A 46 5.30 6.37 -9.87
C GLY A 46 6.08 7.30 -8.95
N ASP A 47 6.35 6.84 -7.73
CA ASP A 47 7.07 7.59 -6.70
C ASP A 47 8.50 7.93 -7.17
N PHE A 48 9.29 6.92 -7.53
CA PHE A 48 10.68 7.12 -7.95
C PHE A 48 10.82 7.90 -9.26
N SER A 49 9.91 7.69 -10.22
CA SER A 49 9.92 8.48 -11.46
C SER A 49 9.73 9.96 -11.16
N THR A 50 8.84 10.29 -10.22
CA THR A 50 8.57 11.68 -9.81
C THR A 50 9.79 12.28 -9.10
N ILE A 51 10.34 11.59 -8.11
CA ILE A 51 11.50 12.09 -7.36
C ILE A 51 12.71 12.24 -8.28
N LEU A 52 12.99 11.25 -9.16
CA LEU A 52 14.09 11.33 -10.12
C LEU A 52 13.92 12.51 -11.10
N TYR A 53 12.69 12.78 -11.55
CA TYR A 53 12.43 13.92 -12.42
C TYR A 53 12.83 15.22 -11.72
N PHE A 54 12.33 15.47 -10.51
CA PHE A 54 12.64 16.67 -9.76
C PHE A 54 14.11 16.74 -9.29
N GLN A 55 14.75 15.61 -9.06
CA GLN A 55 16.17 15.58 -8.71
C GLN A 55 17.08 16.01 -9.87
N ASN A 56 16.66 15.85 -11.13
CA ASN A 56 17.43 16.22 -12.31
C ASN A 56 17.04 17.54 -12.95
N VAL A 57 15.93 18.15 -12.56
CA VAL A 57 15.42 19.39 -13.13
C VAL A 57 15.52 20.51 -12.08
N GLN A 58 15.97 21.70 -12.49
CA GLN A 58 15.95 22.88 -11.61
C GLN A 58 14.51 23.30 -11.35
N HIS A 59 14.14 23.42 -10.08
CA HIS A 59 12.78 23.78 -9.65
C HIS A 59 12.81 24.55 -8.33
N ASP A 60 11.78 25.34 -8.09
CA ASP A 60 11.58 26.09 -6.83
C ASP A 60 10.62 25.35 -5.86
N TRP A 61 10.28 24.09 -6.14
CA TRP A 61 9.36 23.30 -5.32
C TRP A 61 10.00 22.83 -4.03
N GLY A 62 9.26 22.92 -2.93
CA GLY A 62 9.68 22.39 -1.65
C GLY A 62 9.62 20.86 -1.59
N THR A 63 10.42 20.27 -0.71
CA THR A 63 10.47 18.80 -0.49
C THR A 63 9.08 18.20 -0.25
N PHE A 64 8.23 18.90 0.52
CA PHE A 64 6.88 18.41 0.84
C PHE A 64 5.96 18.37 -0.41
N GLU A 65 6.08 19.32 -1.31
CA GLU A 65 5.31 19.37 -2.55
C GLU A 65 5.70 18.25 -3.48
N ILE A 66 7.01 18.01 -3.62
CA ILE A 66 7.54 16.92 -4.44
C ILE A 66 7.08 15.56 -3.90
N MET A 67 7.19 15.34 -2.58
CA MET A 67 6.76 14.09 -1.96
C MET A 67 5.24 13.88 -2.08
N SER A 68 4.44 14.92 -1.94
CA SER A 68 3.00 14.82 -2.12
C SER A 68 2.63 14.39 -3.55
N LEU A 69 3.32 14.94 -4.55
CA LEU A 69 3.14 14.56 -5.94
C LEU A 69 3.67 13.15 -6.22
N ALA A 70 4.78 12.76 -5.61
CA ALA A 70 5.35 11.43 -5.72
C ALA A 70 4.38 10.36 -5.17
N ILE A 71 3.82 10.57 -3.98
CA ILE A 71 2.79 9.72 -3.38
C ILE A 71 1.57 9.61 -4.30
N PHE A 72 1.08 10.73 -4.84
CA PHE A 72 -0.07 10.70 -5.74
C PHE A 72 0.21 9.89 -7.01
N ASN A 73 1.36 10.08 -7.64
CA ASN A 73 1.76 9.32 -8.83
C ASN A 73 2.00 7.84 -8.52
N GLY A 74 2.59 7.53 -7.36
CA GLY A 74 2.77 6.16 -6.90
C GLY A 74 1.44 5.43 -6.70
N LEU A 75 0.47 6.09 -6.04
CA LEU A 75 -0.88 5.55 -5.90
C LEU A 75 -1.56 5.32 -7.25
N LEU A 76 -1.44 6.28 -8.18
CA LEU A 76 -2.05 6.20 -9.51
C LEU A 76 -1.47 5.02 -10.31
N THR A 77 -0.15 4.91 -10.39
CA THR A 77 0.54 3.83 -11.12
C THR A 77 0.26 2.46 -10.49
N SER A 78 0.17 2.37 -9.17
CA SER A 78 -0.18 1.14 -8.47
C SER A 78 -1.62 0.68 -8.77
N VAL A 79 -2.60 1.59 -8.75
CA VAL A 79 -3.99 1.29 -9.12
C VAL A 79 -4.09 0.85 -10.58
N ILE A 80 -3.38 1.51 -11.48
CA ILE A 80 -3.34 1.13 -12.91
C ILE A 80 -2.76 -0.27 -13.06
N LEU A 81 -1.61 -0.56 -12.46
CA LEU A 81 -0.95 -1.86 -12.56
C LEU A 81 -1.84 -2.98 -11.99
N GLU A 82 -2.42 -2.77 -10.81
CA GLU A 82 -3.31 -3.76 -10.20
C GLU A 82 -4.58 -3.98 -11.04
N THR A 83 -5.15 -2.91 -11.58
CA THR A 83 -6.30 -3.00 -12.49
C THR A 83 -5.97 -3.81 -13.73
N LEU A 84 -4.81 -3.57 -14.37
CA LEU A 84 -4.34 -4.31 -15.54
C LEU A 84 -4.16 -5.82 -15.25
N ILE A 85 -3.72 -6.17 -14.07
CA ILE A 85 -3.62 -7.57 -13.64
C ILE A 85 -5.01 -8.19 -13.45
N LEU A 86 -5.94 -7.46 -12.86
CA LEU A 86 -7.29 -7.93 -12.54
C LEU A 86 -8.21 -8.02 -13.77
N ILE A 87 -8.02 -7.19 -14.81
CA ILE A 87 -8.81 -7.25 -16.07
C ILE A 87 -8.70 -8.63 -16.74
N LYS A 88 -7.60 -9.34 -16.53
CA LYS A 88 -7.44 -10.71 -17.05
C LYS A 88 -8.39 -11.72 -16.39
N GLN A 89 -9.00 -11.37 -15.25
CA GLN A 89 -9.81 -12.27 -14.44
C GLN A 89 -11.25 -11.79 -14.27
N MET A 90 -11.52 -10.50 -14.49
CA MET A 90 -12.82 -9.89 -14.27
C MET A 90 -13.03 -8.65 -15.16
N ASP A 91 -14.30 -8.21 -15.27
CA ASP A 91 -14.67 -7.00 -16.01
C ASP A 91 -13.95 -5.74 -15.49
N PHE A 92 -13.65 -4.79 -16.38
CA PHE A 92 -12.90 -3.57 -16.08
C PHE A 92 -13.45 -2.78 -14.88
N LYS A 93 -14.77 -2.58 -14.84
CA LYS A 93 -15.44 -1.85 -13.75
C LYS A 93 -15.24 -2.52 -12.40
N THR A 94 -15.35 -3.85 -12.38
CA THR A 94 -15.14 -4.66 -11.18
C THR A 94 -13.67 -4.70 -10.77
N ALA A 95 -12.77 -4.80 -11.76
CA ALA A 95 -11.31 -4.76 -11.54
C ALA A 95 -10.89 -3.44 -10.89
N LEU A 96 -11.31 -2.31 -11.44
CA LEU A 96 -10.99 -0.98 -10.92
C LEU A 96 -11.57 -0.77 -9.50
N LYS A 97 -12.83 -1.15 -9.28
CA LYS A 97 -13.47 -1.06 -7.96
C LYS A 97 -12.76 -1.93 -6.92
N THR A 98 -12.28 -3.09 -7.34
CA THR A 98 -11.55 -4.02 -6.47
C THR A 98 -10.15 -3.49 -6.14
N ALA A 99 -9.41 -3.02 -7.14
CA ALA A 99 -8.10 -2.39 -6.95
C ALA A 99 -8.21 -1.21 -5.98
N PHE A 100 -9.13 -0.28 -6.24
CA PHE A 100 -9.31 0.89 -5.40
C PHE A 100 -9.84 0.54 -4.00
N GLY A 101 -10.86 -0.29 -3.89
CA GLY A 101 -11.51 -0.60 -2.60
C GLY A 101 -10.72 -1.55 -1.71
N MET A 102 -9.96 -2.47 -2.32
CA MET A 102 -9.23 -3.49 -1.55
C MET A 102 -7.80 -3.11 -1.19
N SER A 103 -7.11 -2.35 -2.03
CA SER A 103 -5.68 -2.11 -1.87
C SER A 103 -5.33 -0.68 -1.45
N PHE A 104 -6.25 0.26 -1.57
CA PHE A 104 -5.98 1.69 -1.36
C PHE A 104 -5.33 2.00 0.00
N ILE A 105 -5.87 1.47 1.10
CA ILE A 105 -5.32 1.71 2.46
C ILE A 105 -3.90 1.13 2.56
N SER A 106 -3.67 -0.03 1.97
CA SER A 106 -2.36 -0.69 1.91
C SER A 106 -1.36 0.14 1.11
N MET A 107 -1.79 0.69 -0.04
CA MET A 107 -0.98 1.55 -0.90
C MET A 107 -0.58 2.84 -0.20
N VAL A 108 -1.53 3.53 0.44
CA VAL A 108 -1.26 4.75 1.21
C VAL A 108 -0.26 4.47 2.34
N GLY A 109 -0.47 3.39 3.10
CA GLY A 109 0.46 3.01 4.17
C GLY A 109 1.88 2.71 3.65
N MET A 110 1.99 2.10 2.48
CA MET A 110 3.25 1.81 1.80
C MET A 110 3.98 3.09 1.39
N GLU A 111 3.29 3.97 0.66
CA GLU A 111 3.83 5.25 0.19
C GLU A 111 4.29 6.14 1.34
N VAL A 112 3.46 6.30 2.35
CA VAL A 112 3.81 7.08 3.54
C VAL A 112 5.04 6.51 4.23
N SER A 113 5.13 5.18 4.36
CA SER A 113 6.29 4.52 4.98
C SER A 113 7.57 4.72 4.17
N MET A 114 7.51 4.63 2.84
CA MET A 114 8.65 4.86 1.95
C MET A 114 9.13 6.30 2.04
N ASN A 115 8.22 7.26 1.94
CA ASN A 115 8.56 8.69 1.97
C ASN A 115 9.07 9.15 3.35
N ILE A 116 8.50 8.66 4.46
CA ILE A 116 9.04 8.92 5.80
C ILE A 116 10.46 8.36 5.93
N THR A 117 10.70 7.17 5.41
CA THR A 117 12.02 6.54 5.44
C THR A 117 13.03 7.36 4.61
N ASP A 118 12.61 7.89 3.45
CA ASP A 118 13.44 8.77 2.62
C ASP A 118 13.83 10.04 3.39
N ILE A 119 12.86 10.74 3.98
CA ILE A 119 13.14 11.94 4.81
C ILE A 119 14.15 11.65 5.92
N ILE A 120 13.99 10.53 6.60
CA ILE A 120 14.87 10.18 7.74
C ILE A 120 16.30 9.87 7.26
N LEU A 121 16.45 9.21 6.10
CA LEU A 121 17.73 8.75 5.60
C LEU A 121 18.48 9.81 4.79
N THR A 122 17.75 10.61 4.00
CA THR A 122 18.34 11.57 3.04
C THR A 122 18.12 13.03 3.42
N GLY A 123 17.17 13.29 4.32
CA GLY A 123 16.75 14.65 4.70
C GLY A 123 15.81 15.32 3.71
N GLY A 124 15.37 14.64 2.65
CA GLY A 124 14.49 15.21 1.63
C GLY A 124 14.01 14.20 0.61
N ALA A 125 13.38 14.67 -0.47
CA ALA A 125 12.96 13.82 -1.59
C ALA A 125 14.17 13.50 -2.48
N MET A 126 14.95 12.48 -2.14
CA MET A 126 16.18 12.11 -2.86
C MET A 126 16.32 10.60 -3.00
N ILE A 127 16.30 10.12 -4.23
CA ILE A 127 16.65 8.72 -4.50
C ILE A 127 18.16 8.56 -4.47
N THR A 128 18.63 7.84 -3.46
CA THR A 128 20.02 7.41 -3.35
C THR A 128 20.09 5.89 -3.35
N TRP A 129 21.08 5.35 -4.01
CA TRP A 129 21.13 3.92 -4.25
C TRP A 129 21.32 3.07 -2.98
N TRP A 130 21.81 3.65 -1.89
CA TRP A 130 21.92 2.98 -0.59
C TRP A 130 20.62 3.09 0.24
N ALA A 131 19.85 4.18 0.11
CA ALA A 131 18.60 4.37 0.84
C ALA A 131 17.42 3.62 0.17
N THR A 132 17.43 3.53 -1.16
CA THR A 132 16.35 2.89 -1.94
C THR A 132 16.01 1.47 -1.47
N PRO A 133 16.95 0.54 -1.23
CA PRO A 133 16.59 -0.80 -0.73
C PRO A 133 15.97 -0.75 0.68
N ILE A 134 16.34 0.20 1.53
CA ILE A 134 15.78 0.37 2.86
C ILE A 134 14.35 0.91 2.75
N MET A 135 14.11 1.90 1.89
CA MET A 135 12.78 2.45 1.61
C MET A 135 11.83 1.37 1.10
N LEU A 136 12.26 0.57 0.11
CA LEU A 136 11.49 -0.55 -0.43
C LEU A 136 11.19 -1.61 0.63
N PHE A 137 12.13 -1.92 1.49
CA PHE A 137 11.95 -2.87 2.58
C PHE A 137 10.92 -2.38 3.60
N MET A 138 10.98 -1.12 4.00
CA MET A 138 10.01 -0.50 4.90
C MET A 138 8.62 -0.42 4.25
N GLY A 139 8.56 -0.01 2.98
CA GLY A 139 7.33 -0.01 2.19
C GLY A 139 6.71 -1.41 2.02
N PHE A 140 7.52 -2.46 1.97
CA PHE A 140 7.04 -3.83 1.90
C PHE A 140 6.48 -4.34 3.24
N ILE A 141 7.20 -4.12 4.34
CA ILE A 141 6.83 -4.66 5.66
C ILE A 141 5.60 -3.98 6.23
N THR A 142 5.48 -2.66 6.07
CA THR A 142 4.40 -1.86 6.68
C THR A 142 3.00 -2.35 6.30
N PRO A 143 2.63 -2.56 5.02
CA PRO A 143 1.30 -3.01 4.64
C PRO A 143 1.10 -4.53 4.79
N LEU A 144 2.17 -5.31 4.98
CA LEU A 144 2.11 -6.77 4.97
C LEU A 144 1.14 -7.36 6.01
N PRO A 145 1.15 -6.93 7.30
CA PRO A 145 0.19 -7.42 8.29
C PRO A 145 -1.25 -7.07 7.95
N TYR A 146 -1.47 -5.85 7.42
CA TYR A 146 -2.78 -5.42 6.97
C TYR A 146 -3.30 -6.26 5.79
N ASN A 147 -2.46 -6.52 4.80
CA ASN A 147 -2.80 -7.36 3.65
C ASN A 147 -3.10 -8.81 4.07
N TYR A 148 -2.35 -9.34 5.03
CA TYR A 148 -2.65 -10.66 5.62
C TYR A 148 -4.01 -10.67 6.29
N TRP A 149 -4.27 -9.71 7.19
CA TRP A 149 -5.54 -9.58 7.89
C TRP A 149 -6.72 -9.47 6.91
N LYS A 150 -6.58 -8.65 5.88
CA LYS A 150 -7.61 -8.44 4.87
C LYS A 150 -7.92 -9.70 4.07
N LEU A 151 -6.91 -10.43 3.63
CA LEU A 151 -7.08 -11.71 2.94
C LEU A 151 -7.79 -12.74 3.83
N LYS A 152 -7.53 -12.73 5.12
CA LYS A 152 -8.17 -13.60 6.09
C LYS A 152 -9.63 -13.24 6.32
N LYS A 153 -9.92 -11.94 6.52
CA LYS A 153 -11.28 -11.43 6.77
C LYS A 153 -12.23 -11.69 5.61
N TYR A 154 -11.77 -11.57 4.37
CA TYR A 154 -12.59 -11.81 3.19
C TYR A 154 -12.62 -13.27 2.72
N ASN A 155 -12.18 -14.19 3.55
CA ASN A 155 -12.28 -15.65 3.37
C ASN A 155 -11.70 -16.19 2.05
N LYS A 156 -10.69 -15.51 1.49
CA LYS A 156 -10.06 -15.88 0.22
C LYS A 156 -8.84 -16.78 0.39
N SER A 157 -8.63 -17.35 1.58
CA SER A 157 -7.47 -18.20 1.83
C SER A 157 -7.63 -19.10 3.05
N CYS A 158 -7.27 -20.32 2.88
CA CYS A 158 -7.31 -21.49 3.75
C CYS A 158 -8.57 -22.34 3.54
N HIS A 159 -8.62 -23.02 2.41
CA HIS A 159 -9.15 -24.38 2.30
C HIS A 159 -7.99 -25.30 2.06
#